data_2d2f607866db0abe4221750f5425ac73
#
_entry.id   2d2f607866db0abe4221750f5425ac73
#
_cell.length_a   1.000
_cell.length_b   1.000
_cell.length_c   1.000
_cell.angle_alpha   90.00
_cell.angle_beta   90.00
_cell.angle_gamma   90.00
#
_symmetry.space_group_name_H-M   'P 1'
#
loop_
_entity.id
_entity.type
_entity.pdbx_description
1 polymer ?
#
loop_
_entity_poly.entity_id
_entity_poly.type
_entity_poly.pdbx_seq_one_letter_code
_entity_poly.pdbx_strand_id
1 'polypeptide(L)'
;MNRFTVDGVKSWAVAAVGVAMLVVATPTLAQEENPWKQGNYWNVSGIHVKDGSGLKYAQFLASSWVKNQEFAKSQGWISNFLVLSNPYPREGEPDLYLIQVFASMPSSDEADKRAQAFREFNKKTAAQLQAESGARADYRTTGSQLLLRELVLR
;
A
#
# COMPACT_ATOMS: atom_id res chain seq x y z
N MET A 1 -2.02 4.33 98.42
CA MET A 1 -0.86 4.99 99.00
C MET A 1 0.07 5.46 97.92
N ASN A 2 0.45 6.78 97.93
CA ASN A 2 1.40 7.51 97.11
C ASN A 2 1.02 7.64 95.62
N ARG A 3 0.57 8.79 95.22
CA ARG A 3 1.08 10.13 94.90
C ARG A 3 2.45 10.15 94.25
N PHE A 4 2.50 10.72 93.00
CA PHE A 4 3.35 11.89 92.62
C PHE A 4 3.03 12.26 91.18
N THR A 5 2.48 13.38 90.98
CA THR A 5 2.71 14.62 90.22
C THR A 5 4.06 14.66 89.49
N VAL A 6 4.22 15.23 88.32
CA VAL A 6 4.20 16.62 87.86
C VAL A 6 4.77 16.69 86.43
N ASP A 7 4.17 17.52 85.66
CA ASP A 7 4.67 18.48 84.66
C ASP A 7 5.72 18.10 83.57
N GLY A 8 5.40 18.51 82.39
CA GLY A 8 6.40 18.73 81.35
C GLY A 8 5.80 18.97 79.96
N VAL A 9 5.08 20.09 79.82
CA VAL A 9 4.66 20.58 78.51
C VAL A 9 5.91 21.00 77.73
N LYS A 10 6.27 20.32 76.69
CA LYS A 10 7.18 20.82 75.65
C LYS A 10 6.45 20.89 74.32
N SER A 11 6.07 22.10 73.96
CA SER A 11 5.55 22.48 72.68
C SER A 11 6.66 22.30 71.62
N TRP A 12 6.39 21.37 70.70
CA TRP A 12 7.21 21.23 69.48
C TRP A 12 6.48 21.97 68.40
N ALA A 13 7.07 23.09 67.97
CA ALA A 13 6.65 23.80 66.79
C ALA A 13 6.99 22.93 65.55
N VAL A 14 5.95 22.39 64.88
CA VAL A 14 6.13 21.71 63.58
C VAL A 14 6.22 22.79 62.53
N ALA A 15 7.43 23.03 62.02
CA ALA A 15 7.62 23.85 60.82
C ALA A 15 7.13 23.10 59.63
N ALA A 16 6.00 23.52 59.05
CA ALA A 16 5.49 23.01 57.77
C ALA A 16 6.40 23.55 56.66
N VAL A 17 7.30 22.67 56.12
CA VAL A 17 8.05 22.96 54.91
C VAL A 17 7.11 22.69 53.73
N GLY A 18 6.57 23.77 53.14
CA GLY A 18 5.79 23.73 51.93
C GLY A 18 6.70 23.40 50.72
N VAL A 19 6.64 22.17 50.24
CA VAL A 19 7.25 21.79 48.93
C VAL A 19 6.41 22.38 47.84
N ALA A 20 6.81 23.49 47.24
CA ALA A 20 6.22 24.01 46.02
C ALA A 20 6.61 23.10 44.86
N MET A 21 5.70 22.22 44.41
CA MET A 21 5.86 21.49 43.16
C MET A 21 5.80 22.46 41.97
N LEU A 22 6.94 22.75 41.39
CA LEU A 22 7.02 23.40 40.10
C LEU A 22 6.49 22.39 39.03
N VAL A 23 5.25 22.58 38.57
CA VAL A 23 4.74 21.90 37.40
C VAL A 23 5.43 22.51 36.17
N VAL A 24 6.48 21.86 35.72
CA VAL A 24 7.11 22.19 34.44
C VAL A 24 6.15 21.75 33.35
N ALA A 25 5.37 22.68 32.81
CA ALA A 25 4.57 22.45 31.60
C ALA A 25 5.55 22.19 30.43
N THR A 26 5.75 20.93 30.08
CA THR A 26 6.46 20.59 28.86
C THR A 26 5.61 21.09 27.68
N PRO A 27 6.18 21.91 26.77
CA PRO A 27 5.47 22.29 25.56
C PRO A 27 5.16 21.01 24.78
N THR A 28 3.88 20.67 24.67
CA THR A 28 3.43 19.66 23.73
C THR A 28 3.69 20.25 22.35
N LEU A 29 4.76 19.78 21.68
CA LEU A 29 4.97 20.08 20.28
C LEU A 29 3.72 19.56 19.56
N ALA A 30 2.88 20.46 19.09
CA ALA A 30 1.77 20.12 18.21
C ALA A 30 2.41 19.41 17.03
N GLN A 31 2.16 18.11 16.90
CA GLN A 31 2.63 17.33 15.76
C GLN A 31 1.91 17.91 14.54
N GLU A 32 2.66 18.64 13.70
CA GLU A 32 2.08 19.17 12.45
C GLU A 32 1.44 18.01 11.69
N GLU A 33 0.14 18.10 11.46
CA GLU A 33 -0.55 17.10 10.68
C GLU A 33 0.07 17.07 9.28
N ASN A 34 0.44 15.87 8.84
CA ASN A 34 0.98 15.66 7.51
C ASN A 34 -0.04 16.18 6.48
N PRO A 35 0.35 17.08 5.54
CA PRO A 35 -0.58 17.67 4.57
C PRO A 35 -1.18 16.67 3.57
N TRP A 36 -0.81 15.41 3.66
CA TRP A 36 -1.37 14.32 2.86
C TRP A 36 -1.58 13.05 3.70
N LYS A 37 -2.43 12.17 3.20
CA LYS A 37 -2.55 10.78 3.65
C LYS A 37 -2.20 9.81 2.53
N GLN A 38 -1.76 8.62 2.91
CA GLN A 38 -1.46 7.54 1.98
C GLN A 38 -2.76 7.03 1.34
N GLY A 39 -2.84 7.06 0.02
CA GLY A 39 -3.94 6.51 -0.77
C GLY A 39 -3.66 5.08 -1.25
N ASN A 40 -4.10 4.73 -2.45
CA ASN A 40 -3.91 3.42 -3.06
C ASN A 40 -2.50 3.22 -3.61
N TYR A 41 -2.14 1.96 -3.82
CA TYR A 41 -1.00 1.58 -4.65
C TYR A 41 -1.41 1.54 -6.12
N TRP A 42 -0.50 1.93 -6.98
CA TRP A 42 -0.63 1.88 -8.42
C TRP A 42 0.52 1.05 -8.98
N ASN A 43 0.21 -0.15 -9.48
CA ASN A 43 1.17 -0.97 -10.20
C ASN A 43 1.07 -0.62 -11.69
N VAL A 44 2.12 -0.04 -12.23
CA VAL A 44 2.17 0.47 -13.60
C VAL A 44 3.19 -0.33 -14.40
N SER A 45 2.72 -1.04 -15.42
CA SER A 45 3.57 -1.82 -16.32
C SER A 45 3.65 -1.13 -17.69
N GLY A 46 4.83 -0.71 -18.07
CA GLY A 46 5.10 -0.18 -19.41
C GLY A 46 5.22 -1.32 -20.43
N ILE A 47 4.63 -1.14 -21.59
CA ILE A 47 4.61 -2.13 -22.67
C ILE A 47 5.08 -1.48 -23.98
N HIS A 48 6.04 -2.13 -24.63
CA HIS A 48 6.42 -1.83 -26.01
C HIS A 48 5.76 -2.84 -26.94
N VAL A 49 4.97 -2.36 -27.87
CA VAL A 49 4.28 -3.19 -28.86
C VAL A 49 5.18 -3.28 -30.10
N LYS A 50 5.45 -4.48 -30.57
CA LYS A 50 6.24 -4.65 -31.79
C LYS A 50 5.51 -4.12 -33.02
N ASP A 51 6.26 -3.61 -33.98
CA ASP A 51 5.74 -3.11 -35.25
C ASP A 51 4.80 -4.13 -35.90
N GLY A 52 3.66 -3.64 -36.38
CA GLY A 52 2.63 -4.48 -36.99
C GLY A 52 1.80 -5.34 -36.02
N SER A 53 2.12 -5.32 -34.72
CA SER A 53 1.46 -6.18 -33.70
C SER A 53 0.37 -5.47 -32.92
N GLY A 54 0.06 -4.21 -33.19
CA GLY A 54 -0.90 -3.40 -32.43
C GLY A 54 -2.27 -4.04 -32.31
N LEU A 55 -2.85 -4.52 -33.41
CA LEU A 55 -4.17 -5.17 -33.42
C LEU A 55 -4.15 -6.46 -32.58
N LYS A 56 -3.13 -7.30 -32.76
CA LYS A 56 -2.99 -8.57 -32.00
C LYS A 56 -2.92 -8.30 -30.50
N TYR A 57 -2.16 -7.28 -30.10
CA TYR A 57 -2.05 -6.91 -28.70
C TYR A 57 -3.36 -6.30 -28.14
N ALA A 58 -4.04 -5.45 -28.92
CA ALA A 58 -5.33 -4.91 -28.54
C ALA A 58 -6.39 -6.01 -28.33
N GLN A 59 -6.42 -7.03 -29.19
CA GLN A 59 -7.29 -8.19 -29.03
C GLN A 59 -6.99 -8.99 -27.74
N PHE A 60 -5.71 -9.19 -27.41
CA PHE A 60 -5.31 -9.79 -26.14
C PHE A 60 -5.80 -8.96 -24.95
N LEU A 61 -5.62 -7.64 -24.98
CA LEU A 61 -6.07 -6.76 -23.91
C LEU A 61 -7.59 -6.82 -23.73
N ALA A 62 -8.35 -6.69 -24.81
CA ALA A 62 -9.81 -6.68 -24.79
C ALA A 62 -10.43 -8.03 -24.36
N SER A 63 -9.71 -9.12 -24.50
CA SER A 63 -10.20 -10.46 -24.15
C SER A 63 -9.58 -10.97 -22.84
N SER A 64 -8.37 -11.50 -22.91
CA SER A 64 -7.76 -12.23 -21.80
C SER A 64 -7.34 -11.31 -20.65
N TRP A 65 -6.75 -10.15 -20.95
CA TRP A 65 -6.26 -9.26 -19.90
C TRP A 65 -7.44 -8.65 -19.12
N VAL A 66 -8.42 -8.05 -19.80
CA VAL A 66 -9.60 -7.46 -19.15
C VAL A 66 -10.35 -8.50 -18.32
N LYS A 67 -10.57 -9.71 -18.86
CA LYS A 67 -11.20 -10.80 -18.13
C LYS A 67 -10.50 -11.12 -16.81
N ASN A 68 -9.16 -11.15 -16.82
CA ASN A 68 -8.38 -11.41 -15.63
C ASN A 68 -8.44 -10.24 -14.62
N GLN A 69 -8.49 -8.98 -15.11
CA GLN A 69 -8.62 -7.81 -14.24
C GLN A 69 -10.01 -7.75 -13.59
N GLU A 70 -11.07 -8.04 -14.34
CA GLU A 70 -12.44 -8.10 -13.80
C GLU A 70 -12.57 -9.21 -12.74
N PHE A 71 -11.93 -10.37 -12.96
CA PHE A 71 -11.84 -11.39 -11.92
C PHE A 71 -11.14 -10.87 -10.67
N ALA A 72 -9.94 -10.28 -10.80
CA ALA A 72 -9.20 -9.72 -9.66
C ALA A 72 -10.00 -8.64 -8.91
N LYS A 73 -10.76 -7.82 -9.65
CA LYS A 73 -11.64 -6.79 -9.08
C LYS A 73 -12.84 -7.41 -8.36
N SER A 74 -13.45 -8.44 -8.90
CA SER A 74 -14.56 -9.16 -8.24
C SER A 74 -14.16 -9.85 -6.94
N GLN A 75 -12.87 -10.24 -6.83
CA GLN A 75 -12.28 -10.78 -5.60
C GLN A 75 -11.82 -9.69 -4.61
N GLY A 76 -11.96 -8.41 -4.95
CA GLY A 76 -11.49 -7.30 -4.11
C GLY A 76 -9.97 -7.16 -4.06
N TRP A 77 -9.20 -7.84 -4.93
CA TRP A 77 -7.73 -7.75 -4.94
C TRP A 77 -7.23 -6.45 -5.51
N ILE A 78 -7.98 -5.89 -6.46
CA ILE A 78 -7.76 -4.57 -7.03
C ILE A 78 -9.08 -3.78 -6.98
N SER A 79 -8.97 -2.46 -6.85
CA SER A 79 -10.12 -1.55 -6.88
C SER A 79 -10.42 -1.05 -8.30
N ASN A 80 -9.38 -0.92 -9.12
CA ASN A 80 -9.49 -0.44 -10.49
C ASN A 80 -8.34 -0.94 -11.37
N PHE A 81 -8.53 -0.86 -12.67
CA PHE A 81 -7.49 -1.09 -13.67
C PHE A 81 -7.70 -0.19 -14.87
N LEU A 82 -6.63 0.18 -15.57
CA LEU A 82 -6.65 1.06 -16.74
C LEU A 82 -5.64 0.58 -17.78
N VAL A 83 -5.91 0.91 -19.02
CA VAL A 83 -4.95 0.87 -20.13
C VAL A 83 -4.80 2.28 -20.65
N LEU A 84 -3.60 2.83 -20.57
CA LEU A 84 -3.29 4.15 -21.10
C LEU A 84 -2.37 4.00 -22.32
N SER A 85 -2.67 4.72 -23.41
CA SER A 85 -1.77 4.81 -24.54
C SER A 85 -0.84 6.01 -24.37
N ASN A 86 0.39 5.88 -24.85
CA ASN A 86 1.32 6.98 -25.00
C ASN A 86 1.34 7.37 -26.49
N PRO A 87 0.61 8.42 -26.93
CA PRO A 87 0.50 8.77 -28.35
C PRO A 87 1.79 9.38 -28.93
N TYR A 88 2.71 9.81 -28.07
CA TYR A 88 3.98 10.43 -28.47
C TYR A 88 5.14 9.89 -27.64
N PRO A 89 5.45 8.58 -27.71
CA PRO A 89 6.52 8.00 -26.92
C PRO A 89 7.87 8.57 -27.38
N ARG A 90 8.71 8.94 -26.41
CA ARG A 90 10.12 9.23 -26.68
C ARG A 90 10.88 7.93 -26.85
N GLU A 91 12.11 8.02 -27.31
CA GLU A 91 12.97 6.85 -27.41
C GLU A 91 13.09 6.13 -26.06
N GLY A 92 12.78 4.83 -26.04
CA GLY A 92 12.78 4.00 -24.84
C GLY A 92 11.54 4.10 -23.94
N GLU A 93 10.59 5.00 -24.25
CA GLU A 93 9.32 5.06 -23.51
C GLU A 93 8.31 4.01 -24.00
N PRO A 94 7.49 3.44 -23.12
CA PRO A 94 6.44 2.49 -23.50
C PRO A 94 5.35 3.12 -24.38
N ASP A 95 4.80 2.31 -25.28
CA ASP A 95 3.62 2.66 -26.11
C ASP A 95 2.33 2.65 -25.30
N LEU A 96 2.26 1.75 -24.29
CA LEU A 96 1.10 1.55 -23.45
C LEU A 96 1.51 1.37 -21.98
N TYR A 97 0.63 1.77 -21.09
CA TYR A 97 0.72 1.49 -19.66
C TYR A 97 -0.48 0.67 -19.20
N LEU A 98 -0.21 -0.49 -18.61
CA LEU A 98 -1.21 -1.30 -17.93
C LEU A 98 -1.14 -0.99 -16.44
N ILE A 99 -2.27 -0.58 -15.87
CA ILE A 99 -2.32 -0.09 -14.49
C ILE A 99 -3.29 -0.97 -13.68
N GLN A 100 -2.88 -1.32 -12.47
CA GLN A 100 -3.71 -1.92 -11.44
C GLN A 100 -3.67 -1.06 -10.19
N VAL A 101 -4.83 -0.80 -9.59
CA VAL A 101 -4.96 0.01 -8.37
C VAL A 101 -5.46 -0.88 -7.24
N PHE A 102 -4.80 -0.85 -6.08
CA PHE A 102 -5.17 -1.66 -4.92
C PHE A 102 -4.81 -0.98 -3.60
N ALA A 103 -5.54 -1.32 -2.53
CA ALA A 103 -5.43 -0.64 -1.24
C ALA A 103 -4.18 -1.06 -0.44
N SER A 104 -3.79 -2.34 -0.53
CA SER A 104 -2.68 -2.92 0.24
C SER A 104 -1.97 -4.03 -0.51
N MET A 105 -0.70 -4.24 -0.17
CA MET A 105 0.06 -5.40 -0.64
C MET A 105 -0.47 -6.67 0.05
N PRO A 106 -0.63 -7.78 -0.67
CA PRO A 106 -0.98 -9.05 -0.04
C PRO A 106 0.18 -9.58 0.83
N SER A 107 -0.15 -10.29 1.90
CA SER A 107 0.82 -11.14 2.60
C SER A 107 1.23 -12.32 1.70
N SER A 108 2.30 -13.05 2.07
CA SER A 108 2.73 -14.23 1.32
C SER A 108 1.62 -15.26 1.20
N ASP A 109 0.94 -15.58 2.30
CA ASP A 109 -0.17 -16.56 2.32
C ASP A 109 -1.34 -16.10 1.45
N GLU A 110 -1.65 -14.82 1.47
CA GLU A 110 -2.69 -14.24 0.61
C GLU A 110 -2.29 -14.27 -0.86
N ALA A 111 -1.03 -14.02 -1.19
CA ALA A 111 -0.52 -14.10 -2.54
C ALA A 111 -0.64 -15.54 -3.10
N ASP A 112 -0.34 -16.56 -2.29
CA ASP A 112 -0.47 -17.97 -2.68
C ASP A 112 -1.93 -18.35 -2.92
N LYS A 113 -2.86 -17.93 -2.06
CA LYS A 113 -4.30 -18.13 -2.24
C LYS A 113 -4.81 -17.47 -3.52
N ARG A 114 -4.39 -16.22 -3.78
CA ARG A 114 -4.73 -15.50 -5.03
C ARG A 114 -4.20 -16.22 -6.26
N ALA A 115 -2.97 -16.70 -6.21
CA ALA A 115 -2.36 -17.46 -7.28
C ALA A 115 -3.12 -18.77 -7.58
N GLN A 116 -3.56 -19.46 -6.52
CA GLN A 116 -4.39 -20.66 -6.67
C GLN A 116 -5.75 -20.32 -7.31
N ALA A 117 -6.49 -19.38 -6.77
CA ALA A 117 -7.78 -18.96 -7.27
C ALA A 117 -7.70 -18.47 -8.74
N PHE A 118 -6.61 -17.78 -9.09
CA PHE A 118 -6.38 -17.34 -10.46
C PHE A 118 -6.16 -18.51 -11.43
N ARG A 119 -5.45 -19.57 -11.01
CA ARG A 119 -5.29 -20.81 -11.80
C ARG A 119 -6.62 -21.53 -12.01
N GLU A 120 -7.41 -21.64 -10.95
CA GLU A 120 -8.74 -22.26 -11.00
C GLU A 120 -9.69 -21.50 -11.93
N PHE A 121 -9.72 -20.17 -11.82
CA PHE A 121 -10.50 -19.30 -12.70
C PHE A 121 -10.13 -19.48 -14.19
N ASN A 122 -8.85 -19.55 -14.48
CA ASN A 122 -8.35 -19.73 -15.85
C ASN A 122 -8.39 -21.20 -16.31
N LYS A 123 -8.64 -22.15 -15.40
CA LYS A 123 -8.56 -23.60 -15.66
C LYS A 123 -7.20 -24.00 -16.26
N LYS A 124 -6.12 -23.43 -15.71
CA LYS A 124 -4.75 -23.60 -16.21
C LYS A 124 -3.77 -23.86 -15.07
N THR A 125 -2.75 -24.64 -15.36
CA THR A 125 -1.61 -24.83 -14.46
C THR A 125 -0.70 -23.60 -14.47
N ALA A 126 0.17 -23.47 -13.46
CA ALA A 126 1.18 -22.42 -13.43
C ALA A 126 2.10 -22.45 -14.67
N ALA A 127 2.49 -23.65 -15.12
CA ALA A 127 3.32 -23.84 -16.31
C ALA A 127 2.63 -23.34 -17.59
N GLN A 128 1.33 -23.62 -17.75
CA GLN A 128 0.56 -23.13 -18.90
C GLN A 128 0.44 -21.60 -18.90
N LEU A 129 0.16 -20.98 -17.74
CA LEU A 129 0.10 -19.53 -17.61
C LEU A 129 1.45 -18.88 -17.91
N GLN A 130 2.55 -19.50 -17.45
CA GLN A 130 3.88 -19.04 -17.73
C GLN A 130 4.23 -19.14 -19.22
N ALA A 131 3.92 -20.25 -19.86
CA ALA A 131 4.13 -20.44 -21.31
C ALA A 131 3.36 -19.40 -22.14
N GLU A 132 2.09 -19.14 -21.81
CA GLU A 132 1.29 -18.09 -22.46
C GLU A 132 1.88 -16.68 -22.20
N SER A 133 2.45 -16.44 -21.02
CA SER A 133 3.13 -15.18 -20.74
C SER A 133 4.37 -15.02 -21.61
N GLY A 134 5.16 -16.09 -21.77
CA GLY A 134 6.33 -16.13 -22.65
C GLY A 134 5.97 -15.90 -24.11
N ALA A 135 4.92 -16.58 -24.61
CA ALA A 135 4.48 -16.46 -26.00
C ALA A 135 4.07 -15.03 -26.40
N ARG A 136 3.70 -14.19 -25.44
CA ARG A 136 3.43 -12.77 -25.72
C ARG A 136 4.67 -11.98 -26.15
N ALA A 137 5.87 -12.49 -25.88
CA ALA A 137 7.12 -11.88 -26.36
C ALA A 137 7.20 -11.81 -27.90
N ASP A 138 6.40 -12.58 -28.61
CA ASP A 138 6.32 -12.53 -30.07
C ASP A 138 5.80 -11.19 -30.59
N TYR A 139 4.95 -10.51 -29.84
CA TYR A 139 4.26 -9.29 -30.29
C TYR A 139 4.38 -8.10 -29.33
N ARG A 140 5.00 -8.27 -28.15
CA ARG A 140 5.28 -7.17 -27.20
C ARG A 140 6.50 -7.46 -26.35
N THR A 141 7.13 -6.42 -25.81
CA THR A 141 8.10 -6.53 -24.71
C THR A 141 7.60 -5.75 -23.49
N THR A 142 8.01 -6.18 -22.30
CA THR A 142 7.73 -5.45 -21.07
C THR A 142 8.85 -4.45 -20.85
N GLY A 143 8.49 -3.20 -20.67
CA GLY A 143 9.39 -2.11 -20.33
C GLY A 143 9.47 -1.89 -18.81
N SER A 144 9.31 -0.64 -18.38
CA SER A 144 9.36 -0.24 -16.97
C SER A 144 8.26 -0.89 -16.14
N GLN A 145 8.60 -1.19 -14.88
CA GLN A 145 7.66 -1.64 -13.85
C GLN A 145 7.76 -0.65 -12.68
N LEU A 146 6.65 -0.01 -12.34
CA LEU A 146 6.60 0.98 -11.26
C LEU A 146 5.54 0.57 -10.23
N LEU A 147 5.88 0.68 -8.97
CA LEU A 147 4.93 0.64 -7.87
C LEU A 147 4.87 2.03 -7.24
N LEU A 148 3.78 2.74 -7.50
CA LEU A 148 3.56 4.08 -6.99
C LEU A 148 2.60 4.06 -5.80
N ARG A 149 2.71 5.06 -4.94
CA ARG A 149 1.77 5.28 -3.84
C ARG A 149 1.07 6.62 -4.05
N GLU A 150 -0.24 6.60 -4.07
CA GLU A 150 -1.04 7.80 -4.12
C GLU A 150 -0.87 8.62 -2.83
N LEU A 151 -0.69 9.93 -2.97
CA LEU A 151 -0.71 10.90 -1.87
C LEU A 151 -1.97 11.73 -2.00
N VAL A 152 -2.93 11.50 -1.11
CA VAL A 152 -4.18 12.26 -1.08
C VAL A 152 -3.95 13.51 -0.25
N LEU A 153 -3.91 14.67 -0.89
CA LEU A 153 -3.74 15.98 -0.24
C LEU A 153 -4.96 16.30 0.64
N ARG A 154 -4.72 16.96 1.78
CA ARG A 154 -5.75 17.41 2.74
C ARG A 154 -6.06 18.87 2.55
#